data_5b175c2aba5f0f0adb4e1431d6492bd9
#
_entry.id   5b175c2aba5f0f0adb4e1431d6492bd9
#
_cell.length_a   1.000
_cell.length_b   1.000
_cell.length_c   1.000
_cell.angle_alpha   90.00
_cell.angle_beta   90.00
_cell.angle_gamma   90.00
#
_symmetry.space_group_name_H-M   'P 1'
#
loop_
_entity.id
_entity.type
_entity.pdbx_description
1 polymer ?
#
loop_
_entity_poly.entity_id
_entity_poly.type
_entity_poly.pdbx_seq_one_letter_code
_entity_poly.pdbx_strand_id
1 'polypeptide(L)'
;MNALSRELSRAGIMNRTKEEVSPEIAHYIVISGTYAELVEKAEGIEPLEESLEELRAAFDDIMANWEVNQGKALEELFDESDLGKLLIVTSLIETGAVVEEDGRLVLMEKPLLDGLRVELRFPIEEVDEYLEELEERFETSMVTEFTLEKHYYVEVMEVDRELVEAALEIAEDYATEESIVEAMFGGIARSVLTDVILDLAEKHRRKNELIDTLLEREPIVVEGKHERLNIYFDEEAIEDFLKELQTLGYLKVKGNRIWI
;
A
#
# COMPACT_ATOMS: atom_id res chain seq x y z
N MET A 1 -11.57 12.56 -4.83
CA MET A 1 -12.80 11.89 -4.34
C MET A 1 -14.10 12.54 -4.84
N ASN A 2 -14.45 13.77 -4.46
CA ASN A 2 -15.71 14.41 -4.91
C ASN A 2 -15.83 14.60 -6.45
N ALA A 3 -14.71 14.70 -7.16
CA ALA A 3 -14.71 14.79 -8.63
C ALA A 3 -15.06 13.43 -9.24
N LEU A 4 -14.38 12.36 -8.85
CA LEU A 4 -14.65 11.00 -9.32
C LEU A 4 -16.11 10.59 -9.06
N SER A 5 -16.60 10.74 -7.82
CA SER A 5 -17.99 10.40 -7.48
C SER A 5 -19.03 11.16 -8.34
N ARG A 6 -18.75 12.42 -8.69
CA ARG A 6 -19.63 13.21 -9.57
C ARG A 6 -19.59 12.72 -11.01
N GLU A 7 -18.44 12.32 -11.53
CA GLU A 7 -18.31 11.81 -12.89
C GLU A 7 -18.97 10.45 -13.04
N LEU A 8 -18.76 9.54 -12.08
CA LEU A 8 -19.48 8.27 -12.02
C LEU A 8 -21.01 8.49 -11.99
N SER A 9 -21.49 9.41 -11.15
CA SER A 9 -22.92 9.72 -11.07
C SER A 9 -23.47 10.33 -12.38
N ARG A 10 -22.67 11.13 -13.10
CA ARG A 10 -23.06 11.67 -14.42
C ARG A 10 -23.13 10.58 -15.49
N ALA A 11 -22.28 9.57 -15.39
CA ALA A 11 -22.33 8.38 -16.25
C ALA A 11 -23.47 7.41 -15.89
N GLY A 12 -24.25 7.71 -14.85
CA GLY A 12 -25.34 6.85 -14.38
C GLY A 12 -24.90 5.70 -13.49
N ILE A 13 -23.63 5.71 -13.06
CA ILE A 13 -23.03 4.67 -12.22
C ILE A 13 -23.34 4.98 -10.75
N MET A 14 -23.98 4.03 -10.07
CA MET A 14 -24.28 4.16 -8.65
C MET A 14 -23.02 4.03 -7.83
N ASN A 15 -22.74 5.03 -7.02
CA ASN A 15 -21.56 5.07 -6.18
C ASN A 15 -21.82 5.78 -4.85
N ARG A 16 -20.97 5.50 -3.86
CA ARG A 16 -20.96 6.25 -2.59
C ARG A 16 -19.54 6.58 -2.17
N THR A 17 -19.38 7.71 -1.48
CA THR A 17 -18.12 8.04 -0.83
C THR A 17 -18.10 7.47 0.58
N LYS A 18 -16.97 6.86 0.95
CA LYS A 18 -16.74 6.29 2.27
C LYS A 18 -15.46 6.88 2.85
N GLU A 19 -15.49 7.18 4.13
CA GLU A 19 -14.31 7.56 4.90
C GLU A 19 -14.09 6.51 5.96
N GLU A 20 -12.85 6.03 6.07
CA GLU A 20 -12.45 5.05 7.04
C GLU A 20 -11.17 5.51 7.73
N VAL A 21 -11.11 5.35 9.05
CA VAL A 21 -9.89 5.57 9.81
C VAL A 21 -9.40 4.18 10.20
N SER A 22 -8.25 3.80 9.66
CA SER A 22 -7.61 2.53 9.98
C SER A 22 -6.31 2.76 10.74
N PRO A 23 -6.01 1.93 11.75
CA PRO A 23 -4.69 1.90 12.34
C PRO A 23 -3.76 1.13 11.42
N GLU A 24 -2.60 1.72 11.16
CA GLU A 24 -1.49 1.04 10.53
C GLU A 24 -0.39 0.82 11.57
N ILE A 25 0.14 -0.37 11.62
CA ILE A 25 1.22 -0.75 12.53
C ILE A 25 2.36 -1.24 11.65
N ALA A 26 3.48 -0.52 11.70
CA ALA A 26 4.70 -0.89 11.01
C ALA A 26 5.79 -1.22 12.04
N HIS A 27 6.52 -2.29 11.79
CA HIS A 27 7.63 -2.73 12.62
C HIS A 27 8.93 -2.59 11.84
N TYR A 28 9.91 -1.93 12.46
CA TYR A 28 11.22 -1.72 11.88
C TYR A 28 12.29 -2.28 12.77
N ILE A 29 13.32 -2.87 12.17
CA ILE A 29 14.61 -3.04 12.84
C ILE A 29 15.50 -1.86 12.48
N VAL A 30 16.13 -1.29 13.49
CA VAL A 30 17.03 -0.13 13.34
C VAL A 30 18.44 -0.59 13.67
N ILE A 31 19.36 -0.31 12.77
CA ILE A 31 20.76 -0.65 12.86
C ILE A 31 21.55 0.65 12.86
N SER A 32 22.46 0.82 13.81
CA SER A 32 23.31 2.00 13.87
C SER A 32 24.78 1.64 14.01
N GLY A 33 25.63 2.43 13.36
CA GLY A 33 27.08 2.26 13.43
C GLY A 33 27.81 3.27 12.55
N THR A 34 29.13 3.24 12.54
CA THR A 34 29.89 3.95 11.52
C THR A 34 29.75 3.22 10.18
N TYR A 35 29.82 3.96 9.08
CA TYR A 35 29.71 3.36 7.74
C TYR A 35 30.69 2.20 7.55
N ALA A 36 31.96 2.36 7.99
CA ALA A 36 32.98 1.31 7.89
C ALA A 36 32.62 0.06 8.69
N GLU A 37 32.08 0.21 9.93
CA GLU A 37 31.65 -0.91 10.75
C GLU A 37 30.46 -1.66 10.11
N LEU A 38 29.53 -0.92 9.52
CA LEU A 38 28.38 -1.52 8.83
C LEU A 38 28.83 -2.30 7.61
N VAL A 39 29.70 -1.73 6.78
CA VAL A 39 30.24 -2.42 5.58
C VAL A 39 31.01 -3.69 5.95
N GLU A 40 31.84 -3.64 7.01
CA GLU A 40 32.62 -4.81 7.45
C GLU A 40 31.73 -6.00 7.85
N LYS A 41 30.54 -5.71 8.41
CA LYS A 41 29.65 -6.71 8.98
C LYS A 41 28.46 -7.07 8.06
N ALA A 42 28.29 -6.37 6.93
CA ALA A 42 27.13 -6.53 6.06
C ALA A 42 27.18 -7.76 5.16
N GLU A 43 28.36 -8.43 5.04
CA GLU A 43 28.55 -9.53 4.09
C GLU A 43 27.45 -10.60 4.19
N GLY A 44 26.74 -10.80 3.08
CA GLY A 44 25.66 -11.78 2.94
C GLY A 44 24.27 -11.32 3.38
N ILE A 45 24.12 -10.04 3.79
CA ILE A 45 22.84 -9.44 4.13
C ILE A 45 22.46 -8.47 2.97
N GLU A 46 21.82 -9.01 1.95
CA GLU A 46 21.57 -8.30 0.68
C GLU A 46 20.89 -6.92 0.86
N PRO A 47 19.79 -6.76 1.65
CA PRO A 47 19.16 -5.44 1.83
C PRO A 47 20.09 -4.40 2.47
N LEU A 48 20.97 -4.85 3.37
CA LEU A 48 21.93 -3.96 4.01
C LEU A 48 23.07 -3.57 3.07
N GLU A 49 23.58 -4.51 2.24
CA GLU A 49 24.60 -4.23 1.23
C GLU A 49 24.10 -3.19 0.21
N GLU A 50 22.87 -3.37 -0.29
CA GLU A 50 22.24 -2.43 -1.23
C GLU A 50 22.09 -1.02 -0.62
N SER A 51 21.57 -0.93 0.59
CA SER A 51 21.43 0.35 1.29
C SER A 51 22.77 1.06 1.53
N LEU A 52 23.84 0.31 1.83
CA LEU A 52 25.18 0.88 2.00
C LEU A 52 25.79 1.35 0.68
N GLU A 53 25.51 0.67 -0.44
CA GLU A 53 25.92 1.15 -1.78
C GLU A 53 25.17 2.43 -2.16
N GLU A 54 23.88 2.52 -1.89
CA GLU A 54 23.09 3.74 -2.11
C GLU A 54 23.60 4.91 -1.27
N LEU A 55 23.90 4.68 0.01
CA LEU A 55 24.49 5.71 0.87
C LEU A 55 25.86 6.19 0.34
N ARG A 56 26.68 5.29 -0.19
CA ARG A 56 27.96 5.66 -0.81
C ARG A 56 27.74 6.54 -2.04
N ALA A 57 26.81 6.15 -2.90
CA ALA A 57 26.48 6.92 -4.10
C ALA A 57 25.95 8.31 -3.73
N ALA A 58 25.07 8.39 -2.72
CA ALA A 58 24.54 9.64 -2.19
C ALA A 58 25.65 10.55 -1.63
N PHE A 59 26.58 9.98 -0.84
CA PHE A 59 27.73 10.73 -0.33
C PHE A 59 28.62 11.28 -1.42
N ASP A 60 28.97 10.46 -2.40
CA ASP A 60 29.81 10.85 -3.52
C ASP A 60 29.15 11.98 -4.35
N ASP A 61 27.84 11.89 -4.59
CA ASP A 61 27.10 12.95 -5.29
C ASP A 61 27.07 14.26 -4.49
N ILE A 62 26.80 14.21 -3.19
CA ILE A 62 26.83 15.38 -2.31
C ILE A 62 28.21 16.03 -2.32
N MET A 63 29.26 15.23 -2.19
CA MET A 63 30.63 15.76 -2.14
C MET A 63 31.10 16.32 -3.48
N ALA A 64 30.72 15.69 -4.60
CA ALA A 64 31.07 16.18 -5.96
C ALA A 64 30.38 17.52 -6.25
N ASN A 65 29.18 17.73 -5.75
CA ASN A 65 28.40 18.93 -6.01
C ASN A 65 28.44 19.97 -4.86
N TRP A 66 29.26 19.75 -3.83
CA TRP A 66 29.26 20.60 -2.64
C TRP A 66 29.53 22.07 -2.92
N GLU A 67 30.52 22.39 -3.79
CA GLU A 67 30.82 23.78 -4.14
C GLU A 67 29.63 24.51 -4.78
N VAL A 68 28.79 23.78 -5.54
CA VAL A 68 27.58 24.30 -6.17
C VAL A 68 26.46 24.44 -5.17
N ASN A 69 26.43 23.55 -4.18
CA ASN A 69 25.36 23.45 -3.19
C ASN A 69 25.64 24.22 -1.90
N GLN A 70 26.88 24.68 -1.71
CA GLN A 70 27.26 25.43 -0.52
C GLN A 70 26.38 26.68 -0.34
N GLY A 71 25.86 26.85 0.86
CA GLY A 71 24.99 27.97 1.21
C GLY A 71 23.54 27.84 0.76
N LYS A 72 23.12 26.67 0.28
CA LYS A 72 21.70 26.35 0.06
C LYS A 72 21.03 25.89 1.35
N ALA A 73 19.73 26.08 1.45
CA ALA A 73 18.92 25.47 2.50
C ALA A 73 18.80 23.94 2.25
N LEU A 74 18.48 23.19 3.30
CA LEU A 74 18.33 21.74 3.21
C LEU A 74 17.27 21.34 2.17
N GLU A 75 16.14 22.03 2.16
CA GLU A 75 15.02 21.80 1.25
C GLU A 75 15.34 22.11 -0.23
N GLU A 76 16.43 22.85 -0.49
CA GLU A 76 16.90 23.16 -1.86
C GLU A 76 17.86 22.10 -2.41
N LEU A 77 18.34 21.18 -1.56
CA LEU A 77 19.35 20.20 -1.93
C LEU A 77 18.79 18.85 -2.35
N PHE A 78 17.62 18.50 -1.84
CA PHE A 78 17.05 17.16 -2.01
C PHE A 78 15.57 17.24 -2.36
N ASP A 79 15.14 16.29 -3.18
CA ASP A 79 13.75 15.93 -3.27
C ASP A 79 13.36 15.10 -2.02
N GLU A 80 12.15 15.21 -1.53
CA GLU A 80 11.63 14.44 -0.37
C GLU A 80 11.77 12.91 -0.55
N SER A 81 11.93 12.45 -1.79
CA SER A 81 12.18 11.05 -2.16
C SER A 81 13.64 10.59 -2.02
N ASP A 82 14.60 11.49 -1.81
CA ASP A 82 16.05 11.15 -1.77
C ASP A 82 16.51 10.86 -0.33
N LEU A 83 16.00 9.76 0.23
CA LEU A 83 16.30 9.35 1.62
C LEU A 83 17.79 9.14 1.86
N GLY A 84 18.54 8.59 0.90
CA GLY A 84 19.98 8.37 1.04
C GLY A 84 20.75 9.66 1.27
N LYS A 85 20.44 10.72 0.50
CA LYS A 85 21.07 12.02 0.70
C LYS A 85 20.67 12.68 2.01
N LEU A 86 19.41 12.56 2.39
CA LEU A 86 18.91 13.07 3.68
C LEU A 86 19.66 12.43 4.85
N LEU A 87 19.84 11.13 4.86
CA LEU A 87 20.59 10.40 5.88
C LEU A 87 22.06 10.86 5.94
N ILE A 88 22.72 11.00 4.81
CA ILE A 88 24.11 11.47 4.75
C ILE A 88 24.23 12.90 5.31
N VAL A 89 23.36 13.82 4.90
CA VAL A 89 23.44 15.21 5.40
C VAL A 89 23.11 15.29 6.88
N THR A 90 22.16 14.53 7.37
CA THR A 90 21.86 14.43 8.81
C THR A 90 23.11 13.96 9.58
N SER A 91 23.76 12.90 9.12
CA SER A 91 25.01 12.42 9.71
C SER A 91 26.14 13.44 9.66
N LEU A 92 26.26 14.20 8.56
CA LEU A 92 27.24 15.28 8.44
C LEU A 92 26.99 16.43 9.43
N ILE A 93 25.75 16.75 9.68
CA ILE A 93 25.35 17.75 10.69
C ILE A 93 25.65 17.24 12.11
N GLU A 94 25.29 16.01 12.42
CA GLU A 94 25.53 15.40 13.74
C GLU A 94 27.02 15.29 14.07
N THR A 95 27.85 15.01 13.09
CA THR A 95 29.32 14.97 13.26
C THR A 95 29.96 16.36 13.31
N GLY A 96 29.22 17.42 13.00
CA GLY A 96 29.73 18.78 12.91
C GLY A 96 30.58 19.05 11.67
N ALA A 97 30.66 18.11 10.72
CA ALA A 97 31.32 18.33 9.42
C ALA A 97 30.57 19.36 8.58
N VAL A 98 29.25 19.43 8.77
CA VAL A 98 28.37 20.45 8.21
C VAL A 98 27.67 21.16 9.36
N VAL A 99 27.53 22.48 9.29
CA VAL A 99 26.73 23.28 10.22
C VAL A 99 25.69 24.07 9.47
N GLU A 100 24.57 24.34 10.13
CA GLU A 100 23.54 25.22 9.63
C GLU A 100 23.77 26.64 10.15
N GLU A 101 24.04 27.58 9.26
CA GLU A 101 24.19 29.01 9.56
C GLU A 101 23.12 29.81 8.78
N ASP A 102 22.28 30.53 9.50
CA ASP A 102 21.18 31.32 8.92
C ASP A 102 20.26 30.52 7.94
N GLY A 103 19.95 29.26 8.28
CA GLY A 103 19.14 28.37 7.46
C GLY A 103 19.88 27.80 6.23
N ARG A 104 21.21 27.86 6.20
CA ARG A 104 22.04 27.39 5.11
C ARG A 104 23.12 26.46 5.59
N LEU A 105 23.40 25.42 4.80
CA LEU A 105 24.41 24.44 5.12
C LEU A 105 25.82 24.90 4.72
N VAL A 106 26.74 24.84 5.66
CA VAL A 106 28.15 25.23 5.50
C VAL A 106 29.04 24.05 5.82
N LEU A 107 29.90 23.65 4.90
CA LEU A 107 30.89 22.60 5.12
C LEU A 107 32.05 23.16 5.94
N MET A 108 32.29 22.62 7.12
CA MET A 108 33.37 23.05 8.04
C MET A 108 34.67 22.32 7.77
N GLU A 109 34.58 21.01 7.51
CA GLU A 109 35.73 20.17 7.17
C GLU A 109 35.30 19.09 6.15
N LYS A 110 36.29 18.57 5.39
CA LYS A 110 36.01 17.51 4.43
C LYS A 110 35.80 16.18 5.16
N PRO A 111 34.58 15.64 5.20
CA PRO A 111 34.30 14.41 5.92
C PRO A 111 34.87 13.19 5.17
N LEU A 112 35.03 12.11 5.89
CA LEU A 112 35.28 10.78 5.34
C LEU A 112 34.05 9.93 5.59
N LEU A 113 33.53 9.28 4.55
CA LEU A 113 32.36 8.42 4.64
C LEU A 113 32.50 7.35 5.72
N ASP A 114 33.67 6.71 5.80
CA ASP A 114 33.96 5.62 6.74
C ASP A 114 33.70 5.99 8.22
N GLY A 115 33.89 7.26 8.56
CA GLY A 115 33.70 7.76 9.91
C GLY A 115 32.29 8.28 10.22
N LEU A 116 31.44 8.38 9.23
CA LEU A 116 30.08 8.87 9.44
C LEU A 116 29.24 7.81 10.18
N ARG A 117 28.57 8.24 11.24
CA ARG A 117 27.59 7.40 11.93
C ARG A 117 26.27 7.51 11.18
N VAL A 118 25.71 6.37 10.79
CA VAL A 118 24.44 6.28 10.09
C VAL A 118 23.49 5.37 10.86
N GLU A 119 22.21 5.64 10.73
CA GLU A 119 21.13 4.84 11.26
C GLU A 119 20.27 4.38 10.07
N LEU A 120 20.17 3.07 9.90
CA LEU A 120 19.37 2.45 8.84
C LEU A 120 18.14 1.78 9.45
N ARG A 121 17.01 1.95 8.81
CA ARG A 121 15.74 1.37 9.21
C ARG A 121 15.23 0.45 8.12
N PHE A 122 14.94 -0.78 8.48
CA PHE A 122 14.36 -1.77 7.58
C PHE A 122 12.99 -2.23 8.09
N PRO A 123 11.95 -2.24 7.26
CA PRO A 123 10.73 -2.97 7.57
C PRO A 123 11.07 -4.42 7.90
N ILE A 124 10.52 -4.96 8.97
CA ILE A 124 10.85 -6.34 9.40
C ILE A 124 10.56 -7.34 8.29
N GLU A 125 9.49 -7.12 7.50
CA GLU A 125 9.07 -7.99 6.41
C GLU A 125 10.11 -8.07 5.27
N GLU A 126 10.95 -7.05 5.11
CA GLU A 126 12.01 -7.03 4.08
C GLU A 126 13.29 -7.76 4.51
N VAL A 127 13.46 -7.94 5.82
CA VAL A 127 14.68 -8.50 6.42
C VAL A 127 14.41 -9.67 7.36
N ASP A 128 13.24 -10.28 7.31
CA ASP A 128 12.82 -11.35 8.21
C ASP A 128 13.76 -12.56 8.16
N GLU A 129 14.29 -12.88 6.98
CA GLU A 129 15.26 -13.96 6.77
C GLU A 129 16.64 -13.67 7.42
N TYR A 130 16.95 -12.40 7.69
CA TYR A 130 18.25 -11.94 8.21
C TYR A 130 18.20 -11.46 9.67
N LEU A 131 17.04 -11.52 10.34
CA LEU A 131 16.86 -10.94 11.69
C LEU A 131 17.87 -11.48 12.71
N GLU A 132 18.07 -12.80 12.75
CA GLU A 132 19.06 -13.42 13.68
C GLU A 132 20.48 -12.92 13.42
N GLU A 133 20.88 -12.80 12.15
CA GLU A 133 22.20 -12.32 11.76
C GLU A 133 22.40 -10.83 12.08
N LEU A 134 21.35 -10.02 11.88
CA LEU A 134 21.36 -8.61 12.21
C LEU A 134 21.52 -8.39 13.71
N GLU A 135 20.78 -9.13 14.54
CA GLU A 135 20.90 -9.05 16.01
C GLU A 135 22.24 -9.54 16.53
N GLU A 136 22.85 -10.55 15.89
CA GLU A 136 24.16 -11.07 16.30
C GLU A 136 25.34 -10.16 15.92
N ARG A 137 25.26 -9.49 14.75
CA ARG A 137 26.39 -8.73 14.19
C ARG A 137 26.35 -7.25 14.53
N PHE A 138 25.17 -6.68 14.80
CA PHE A 138 24.97 -5.25 14.97
C PHE A 138 24.32 -4.89 16.30
N GLU A 139 24.48 -3.64 16.72
CA GLU A 139 23.63 -3.04 17.74
C GLU A 139 22.29 -2.69 17.08
N THR A 140 21.26 -3.46 17.43
CA THR A 140 19.94 -3.32 16.87
C THR A 140 18.93 -2.80 17.88
N SER A 141 17.91 -2.11 17.40
CA SER A 141 16.71 -1.80 18.17
C SER A 141 15.45 -2.00 17.33
N MET A 142 14.36 -2.38 17.96
CA MET A 142 13.07 -2.49 17.29
C MET A 142 12.24 -1.23 17.53
N VAL A 143 11.71 -0.68 16.46
CA VAL A 143 10.79 0.46 16.49
C VAL A 143 9.45 -0.01 15.95
N THR A 144 8.38 0.25 16.71
CA THR A 144 7.01 0.01 16.26
C THR A 144 6.35 1.36 16.09
N GLU A 145 5.91 1.65 14.88
CA GLU A 145 5.15 2.85 14.55
C GLU A 145 3.67 2.51 14.46
N PHE A 146 2.87 3.34 15.10
CA PHE A 146 1.42 3.26 15.05
C PHE A 146 0.89 4.54 14.41
N THR A 147 0.31 4.40 13.23
CA THR A 147 -0.24 5.53 12.48
C THR A 147 -1.74 5.37 12.35
N LEU A 148 -2.48 6.44 12.57
CA LEU A 148 -3.91 6.50 12.27
C LEU A 148 -4.08 7.25 10.95
N GLU A 149 -4.44 6.51 9.91
CA GLU A 149 -4.65 7.09 8.60
C GLU A 149 -6.13 7.17 8.25
N LYS A 150 -6.50 8.26 7.62
CA LYS A 150 -7.85 8.47 7.13
C LYS A 150 -7.89 8.20 5.63
N HIS A 151 -8.47 7.07 5.27
CA HIS A 151 -8.64 6.67 3.88
C HIS A 151 -9.97 7.16 3.32
N TYR A 152 -9.96 7.50 2.05
CA TYR A 152 -11.12 8.00 1.33
C TYR A 152 -11.36 7.10 0.12
N TYR A 153 -12.53 6.51 0.07
CA TYR A 153 -12.94 5.62 -1.01
C TYR A 153 -14.12 6.15 -1.78
N VAL A 154 -14.16 5.85 -3.06
CA VAL A 154 -15.38 5.92 -3.87
C VAL A 154 -15.76 4.48 -4.20
N GLU A 155 -16.76 3.97 -3.51
CA GLU A 155 -17.26 2.61 -3.70
C GLU A 155 -18.27 2.59 -4.83
N VAL A 156 -18.00 1.79 -5.86
CA VAL A 156 -18.93 1.55 -6.97
C VAL A 156 -19.90 0.47 -6.55
N MET A 157 -21.20 0.80 -6.58
CA MET A 157 -22.26 -0.09 -6.12
C MET A 157 -22.83 -0.97 -7.24
N GLU A 158 -22.24 -0.92 -8.42
CA GLU A 158 -22.70 -1.69 -9.58
C GLU A 158 -22.23 -3.13 -9.55
N VAL A 159 -23.04 -4.01 -10.12
CA VAL A 159 -22.73 -5.43 -10.35
C VAL A 159 -22.83 -5.82 -11.83
N ASP A 160 -23.36 -4.94 -12.65
CA ASP A 160 -23.35 -5.07 -14.11
C ASP A 160 -21.94 -4.85 -14.64
N ARG A 161 -21.47 -5.81 -15.43
CA ARG A 161 -20.08 -5.81 -15.91
C ARG A 161 -19.75 -4.60 -16.77
N GLU A 162 -20.65 -4.18 -17.64
CA GLU A 162 -20.41 -3.03 -18.54
C GLU A 162 -20.31 -1.74 -17.73
N LEU A 163 -21.12 -1.60 -16.66
CA LEU A 163 -21.07 -0.45 -15.77
C LEU A 163 -19.81 -0.46 -14.88
N VAL A 164 -19.36 -1.65 -14.45
CA VAL A 164 -18.09 -1.78 -13.70
C VAL A 164 -16.90 -1.40 -14.59
N GLU A 165 -16.84 -1.90 -15.84
CA GLU A 165 -15.79 -1.55 -16.80
C GLU A 165 -15.79 -0.04 -17.09
N ALA A 166 -16.94 0.57 -17.31
CA ALA A 166 -17.05 2.03 -17.49
C ALA A 166 -16.64 2.83 -16.24
N ALA A 167 -16.90 2.29 -15.05
CA ALA A 167 -16.46 2.92 -13.80
C ALA A 167 -14.93 2.91 -13.66
N LEU A 168 -14.28 1.82 -14.03
CA LEU A 168 -12.83 1.68 -13.99
C LEU A 168 -12.16 2.63 -14.98
N GLU A 169 -12.66 2.75 -16.21
CA GLU A 169 -12.18 3.72 -17.20
C GLU A 169 -12.25 5.17 -16.67
N ILE A 170 -13.33 5.54 -15.99
CA ILE A 170 -13.46 6.87 -15.37
C ILE A 170 -12.49 7.03 -14.20
N ALA A 171 -12.21 5.96 -13.44
CA ALA A 171 -11.37 6.00 -12.26
C ALA A 171 -9.87 6.13 -12.58
N GLU A 172 -9.41 5.75 -13.78
CA GLU A 172 -8.00 5.81 -14.20
C GLU A 172 -7.36 7.20 -13.99
N ASP A 173 -8.13 8.27 -14.16
CA ASP A 173 -7.64 9.64 -13.98
C ASP A 173 -7.59 10.10 -12.50
N TYR A 174 -8.08 9.28 -11.54
CA TYR A 174 -8.33 9.70 -10.16
C TYR A 174 -7.79 8.74 -9.10
N ALA A 175 -7.53 7.50 -9.45
CA ALA A 175 -7.15 6.45 -8.52
C ALA A 175 -5.73 5.93 -8.81
N THR A 176 -5.12 5.29 -7.83
CA THR A 176 -3.86 4.58 -8.02
C THR A 176 -4.07 3.29 -8.80
N GLU A 177 -3.04 2.80 -9.47
CA GLU A 177 -3.08 1.54 -10.22
C GLU A 177 -3.51 0.37 -9.31
N GLU A 178 -3.00 0.31 -8.09
CA GLU A 178 -3.37 -0.69 -7.09
C GLU A 178 -4.88 -0.66 -6.78
N SER A 179 -5.44 0.52 -6.50
CA SER A 179 -6.88 0.67 -6.24
C SER A 179 -7.75 0.27 -7.43
N ILE A 180 -7.28 0.51 -8.65
CA ILE A 180 -7.98 0.09 -9.88
C ILE A 180 -7.95 -1.44 -10.01
N VAL A 181 -6.81 -2.07 -9.75
CA VAL A 181 -6.67 -3.54 -9.78
C VAL A 181 -7.59 -4.19 -8.74
N GLU A 182 -7.59 -3.70 -7.51
CA GLU A 182 -8.50 -4.19 -6.46
C GLU A 182 -9.98 -4.01 -6.85
N ALA A 183 -10.36 -2.84 -7.36
CA ALA A 183 -11.73 -2.56 -7.80
C ALA A 183 -12.14 -3.45 -8.97
N MET A 184 -11.23 -3.76 -9.90
CA MET A 184 -11.46 -4.67 -11.01
C MET A 184 -11.76 -6.09 -10.53
N PHE A 185 -10.92 -6.66 -9.65
CA PHE A 185 -11.16 -7.99 -9.12
C PHE A 185 -12.43 -8.05 -8.27
N GLY A 186 -12.66 -7.04 -7.43
CA GLY A 186 -13.89 -6.91 -6.65
C GLY A 186 -15.14 -6.83 -7.54
N GLY A 187 -15.10 -6.04 -8.60
CA GLY A 187 -16.18 -5.91 -9.57
C GLY A 187 -16.49 -7.22 -10.30
N ILE A 188 -15.46 -7.93 -10.77
CA ILE A 188 -15.60 -9.25 -11.41
C ILE A 188 -16.24 -10.25 -10.44
N ALA A 189 -15.71 -10.33 -9.20
CA ALA A 189 -16.23 -11.26 -8.19
C ALA A 189 -17.70 -10.99 -7.88
N ARG A 190 -18.09 -9.72 -7.72
CA ARG A 190 -19.47 -9.30 -7.44
C ARG A 190 -20.42 -9.59 -8.61
N SER A 191 -19.98 -9.33 -9.84
CA SER A 191 -20.76 -9.64 -11.04
C SER A 191 -21.03 -11.15 -11.15
N VAL A 192 -20.00 -11.97 -11.04
CA VAL A 192 -20.12 -13.44 -11.10
C VAL A 192 -21.00 -13.98 -9.95
N LEU A 193 -20.81 -13.48 -8.72
CA LEU A 193 -21.64 -13.89 -7.58
C LEU A 193 -23.11 -13.50 -7.79
N THR A 194 -23.36 -12.33 -8.39
CA THR A 194 -24.71 -11.88 -8.76
C THR A 194 -25.37 -12.86 -9.71
N ASP A 195 -24.71 -13.22 -10.80
CA ASP A 195 -25.23 -14.16 -11.79
C ASP A 195 -25.58 -15.52 -11.17
N VAL A 196 -24.65 -16.04 -10.32
CA VAL A 196 -24.88 -17.30 -9.63
C VAL A 196 -26.06 -17.22 -8.66
N ILE A 197 -26.20 -16.11 -7.91
CA ILE A 197 -27.33 -15.90 -7.00
C ILE A 197 -28.65 -15.81 -7.76
N LEU A 198 -28.70 -15.07 -8.85
CA LEU A 198 -29.93 -14.93 -9.65
C LEU A 198 -30.35 -16.27 -10.26
N ASP A 199 -29.41 -17.03 -10.83
CA ASP A 199 -29.66 -18.38 -11.34
C ASP A 199 -30.19 -19.34 -10.27
N LEU A 200 -29.64 -19.26 -9.05
CA LEU A 200 -30.11 -20.07 -7.93
C LEU A 200 -31.46 -19.59 -7.40
N ALA A 201 -31.71 -18.28 -7.36
CA ALA A 201 -32.98 -17.73 -6.89
C ALA A 201 -34.17 -18.05 -7.82
N GLU A 202 -33.93 -18.36 -9.11
CA GLU A 202 -34.94 -18.94 -9.99
C GLU A 202 -35.41 -20.34 -9.54
N LYS A 203 -34.48 -21.13 -8.96
CA LYS A 203 -34.70 -22.52 -8.56
C LYS A 203 -35.13 -22.63 -7.09
N HIS A 204 -34.51 -21.82 -6.23
CA HIS A 204 -34.69 -21.80 -4.78
C HIS A 204 -35.40 -20.50 -4.35
N ARG A 205 -36.68 -20.58 -4.04
CA ARG A 205 -37.48 -19.41 -3.61
C ARG A 205 -37.33 -19.09 -2.12
N ARG A 206 -36.53 -19.85 -1.39
CA ARG A 206 -36.25 -19.64 0.05
C ARG A 206 -34.81 -19.18 0.23
N LYS A 207 -34.66 -18.11 1.01
CA LYS A 207 -33.34 -17.50 1.29
C LYS A 207 -32.35 -18.51 1.88
N ASN A 208 -32.76 -19.26 2.90
CA ASN A 208 -31.89 -20.23 3.57
C ASN A 208 -31.45 -21.35 2.61
N GLU A 209 -32.36 -21.89 1.79
CA GLU A 209 -32.02 -22.94 0.81
C GLU A 209 -31.02 -22.42 -0.25
N LEU A 210 -31.16 -21.15 -0.62
CA LEU A 210 -30.21 -20.51 -1.57
C LEU A 210 -28.83 -20.34 -0.92
N ILE A 211 -28.78 -19.84 0.32
CA ILE A 211 -27.52 -19.66 1.06
C ILE A 211 -26.83 -21.02 1.26
N ASP A 212 -27.55 -22.04 1.76
CA ASP A 212 -27.01 -23.39 1.93
C ASP A 212 -26.42 -23.93 0.62
N THR A 213 -27.13 -23.75 -0.50
CA THR A 213 -26.66 -24.20 -1.83
C THR A 213 -25.42 -23.41 -2.31
N LEU A 214 -25.31 -22.14 -1.96
CA LEU A 214 -24.12 -21.35 -2.28
C LEU A 214 -22.91 -21.82 -1.48
N LEU A 215 -23.07 -22.02 -0.18
CA LEU A 215 -22.02 -22.50 0.72
C LEU A 215 -21.50 -23.89 0.31
N GLU A 216 -22.37 -24.78 -0.21
CA GLU A 216 -21.98 -26.07 -0.77
C GLU A 216 -21.12 -25.95 -2.05
N ARG A 217 -21.12 -24.79 -2.73
CA ARG A 217 -20.38 -24.51 -3.97
C ARG A 217 -19.11 -23.71 -3.77
N GLU A 218 -18.80 -23.34 -2.56
CA GLU A 218 -17.58 -22.57 -2.23
C GLU A 218 -16.31 -23.40 -2.48
N PRO A 219 -15.27 -22.84 -3.11
CA PRO A 219 -15.24 -21.53 -3.76
C PRO A 219 -15.93 -21.52 -5.12
N ILE A 220 -16.51 -20.37 -5.49
CA ILE A 220 -16.89 -20.15 -6.89
C ILE A 220 -15.61 -19.81 -7.67
N VAL A 221 -15.36 -20.58 -8.71
CA VAL A 221 -14.12 -20.47 -9.51
C VAL A 221 -14.41 -19.77 -10.84
N VAL A 222 -13.67 -18.70 -11.10
CA VAL A 222 -13.66 -18.01 -12.39
C VAL A 222 -12.33 -18.33 -13.09
N GLU A 223 -12.39 -19.00 -14.23
CA GLU A 223 -11.20 -19.33 -15.01
C GLU A 223 -10.97 -18.28 -16.09
N GLY A 224 -9.83 -17.58 -16.02
CA GLY A 224 -9.29 -16.76 -17.08
C GLY A 224 -8.33 -17.56 -17.98
N LYS A 225 -7.70 -16.87 -18.93
CA LYS A 225 -6.77 -17.52 -19.88
C LYS A 225 -5.48 -18.03 -19.21
N HIS A 226 -4.98 -17.31 -18.22
CA HIS A 226 -3.73 -17.62 -17.50
C HIS A 226 -3.88 -17.45 -15.98
N GLU A 227 -5.08 -17.07 -15.50
CA GLU A 227 -5.35 -16.68 -14.13
C GLU A 227 -6.61 -17.41 -13.66
N ARG A 228 -6.72 -17.58 -12.35
CA ARG A 228 -7.89 -18.15 -11.70
C ARG A 228 -8.28 -17.26 -10.53
N LEU A 229 -9.52 -16.81 -10.49
CA LEU A 229 -10.10 -16.13 -9.34
C LEU A 229 -10.96 -17.12 -8.58
N ASN A 230 -10.68 -17.31 -7.30
CA ASN A 230 -11.50 -18.09 -6.37
C ASN A 230 -12.26 -17.11 -5.47
N ILE A 231 -13.57 -17.22 -5.44
CA ILE A 231 -14.45 -16.37 -4.64
C ILE A 231 -14.91 -17.17 -3.43
N TYR A 232 -14.46 -16.76 -2.25
CA TYR A 232 -14.85 -17.31 -0.95
C TYR A 232 -15.83 -16.37 -0.26
N PHE A 233 -16.75 -16.93 0.53
CA PHE A 233 -17.76 -16.16 1.26
C PHE A 233 -18.27 -16.97 2.43
N ASP A 234 -18.78 -16.29 3.43
CA ASP A 234 -19.52 -16.89 4.52
C ASP A 234 -21.02 -16.54 4.45
N GLU A 235 -21.82 -17.08 5.36
CA GLU A 235 -23.26 -16.85 5.42
C GLU A 235 -23.58 -15.36 5.59
N GLU A 236 -22.83 -14.65 6.45
CA GLU A 236 -23.05 -13.24 6.76
C GLU A 236 -22.78 -12.34 5.55
N ALA A 237 -21.67 -12.60 4.85
CA ALA A 237 -21.33 -11.91 3.61
C ALA A 237 -22.39 -12.11 2.52
N ILE A 238 -22.91 -13.33 2.36
CA ILE A 238 -24.02 -13.59 1.41
C ILE A 238 -25.28 -12.84 1.83
N GLU A 239 -25.64 -12.85 3.12
CA GLU A 239 -26.81 -12.11 3.60
C GLU A 239 -26.72 -10.61 3.32
N ASP A 240 -25.55 -10.02 3.52
CA ASP A 240 -25.33 -8.61 3.24
C ASP A 240 -25.34 -8.33 1.74
N PHE A 241 -24.76 -9.20 0.92
CA PHE A 241 -24.81 -9.06 -0.53
C PHE A 241 -26.24 -9.21 -1.08
N LEU A 242 -27.07 -10.07 -0.52
CA LEU A 242 -28.50 -10.15 -0.88
C LEU A 242 -29.27 -8.86 -0.56
N LYS A 243 -28.93 -8.17 0.56
CA LYS A 243 -29.51 -6.85 0.89
C LYS A 243 -29.09 -5.80 -0.13
N GLU A 244 -27.85 -5.88 -0.56
CA GLU A 244 -27.31 -4.99 -1.60
C GLU A 244 -28.01 -5.20 -2.93
N LEU A 245 -28.10 -6.44 -3.41
CA LEU A 245 -28.84 -6.77 -4.66
C LEU A 245 -30.31 -6.35 -4.59
N GLN A 246 -30.92 -6.41 -3.40
CA GLN A 246 -32.26 -5.86 -3.22
C GLN A 246 -32.28 -4.34 -3.36
N THR A 247 -31.26 -3.63 -2.85
CA THR A 247 -31.16 -2.16 -2.98
C THR A 247 -30.95 -1.76 -4.43
N LEU A 248 -30.17 -2.52 -5.18
CA LEU A 248 -29.93 -2.34 -6.60
C LEU A 248 -31.14 -2.75 -7.47
N GLY A 249 -32.12 -3.43 -6.89
CA GLY A 249 -33.36 -3.80 -7.60
C GLY A 249 -33.30 -5.14 -8.35
N TYR A 250 -32.23 -5.92 -8.21
CA TYR A 250 -32.09 -7.22 -8.88
C TYR A 250 -33.00 -8.30 -8.30
N LEU A 251 -33.30 -8.22 -7.01
CA LEU A 251 -34.16 -9.17 -6.31
C LEU A 251 -34.92 -8.50 -5.16
N LYS A 252 -35.89 -9.20 -4.62
CA LYS A 252 -36.62 -8.76 -3.41
C LYS A 252 -36.64 -9.87 -2.38
N VAL A 253 -36.18 -9.57 -1.17
CA VAL A 253 -36.21 -10.48 -0.02
C VAL A 253 -37.29 -10.04 0.97
N LYS A 254 -38.17 -10.95 1.40
CA LYS A 254 -39.14 -10.70 2.46
C LYS A 254 -39.21 -11.90 3.37
N GLY A 255 -38.64 -11.80 4.59
CA GLY A 255 -38.43 -12.93 5.47
C GLY A 255 -37.54 -13.98 4.79
N ASN A 256 -38.00 -15.23 4.73
CA ASN A 256 -37.27 -16.33 4.09
C ASN A 256 -37.73 -16.57 2.63
N ARG A 257 -38.23 -15.55 1.92
CA ARG A 257 -38.63 -15.67 0.51
C ARG A 257 -37.90 -14.68 -0.38
N ILE A 258 -37.51 -15.16 -1.57
CA ILE A 258 -36.85 -14.38 -2.62
C ILE A 258 -37.74 -14.33 -3.86
N TRP A 259 -37.76 -13.18 -4.50
CA TRP A 259 -38.37 -12.92 -5.81
C TRP A 259 -37.35 -12.18 -6.69
N ILE A 260 -37.28 -12.55 -7.95
CA ILE A 260 -36.56 -11.87 -9.00
C ILE A 260 -37.54 -11.03 -9.78
#